data_aacd1838af7c8c3155f854032a094d71
#
_entry.id   aacd1838af7c8c3155f854032a094d71
#
_cell.length_a   1.000
_cell.length_b   1.000
_cell.length_c   1.000
_cell.angle_alpha   90.00
_cell.angle_beta   90.00
_cell.angle_gamma   90.00
#
_symmetry.space_group_name_H-M   'P 1'
#
loop_
_entity.id
_entity.type
_entity.pdbx_description
1 polymer ?
#
loop_
_entity_poly.entity_id
_entity_poly.type
_entity_poly.pdbx_seq_one_letter_code
_entity_poly.pdbx_strand_id
1 'polypeptide(L)'
;QRILGVNEVAEAARTGGPWAYSLDFNEKCPDESALVELLRKLGEKSPAALERVQYVEQPTARDLAGHPHQTMHAAAKLKPVVIDESLLDLESLKLAREMGYTGAAFKACKGQTQTLLLAAAAQVYGLFRCVQDLTCPGASLVQSAALAAHIPGVAAIEANARQYVPAANEGWDARFPGLFTIRNGIMPTGQLTGVGLGATPADHTGD
;
A
#
# COMPACT_ATOMS: atom_id res chain seq x y z
N GLN A 1 22.42 -2.13 1.13
CA GLN A 1 22.81 -2.48 2.51
C GLN A 1 21.64 -2.41 3.48
N ARG A 2 20.84 -1.29 3.54
CA ARG A 2 19.72 -1.15 4.49
C ARG A 2 18.69 -2.28 4.41
N ILE A 3 18.25 -2.66 3.21
CA ILE A 3 17.26 -3.74 3.02
C ILE A 3 17.79 -5.07 3.59
N LEU A 4 19.06 -5.39 3.36
CA LEU A 4 19.67 -6.60 3.89
C LEU A 4 19.74 -6.57 5.42
N GLY A 5 20.15 -5.45 6.02
CA GLY A 5 20.18 -5.30 7.47
C GLY A 5 18.78 -5.41 8.10
N VAL A 6 17.75 -4.80 7.48
CA VAL A 6 16.35 -4.97 7.93
C VAL A 6 15.92 -6.44 7.82
N ASN A 7 16.26 -7.11 6.72
CA ASN A 7 15.94 -8.52 6.53
C ASN A 7 16.60 -9.41 7.59
N GLU A 8 17.87 -9.18 7.91
CA GLU A 8 18.61 -9.91 8.96
C GLU A 8 17.98 -9.73 10.33
N VAL A 9 17.68 -8.49 10.72
CA VAL A 9 17.04 -8.18 12.01
C VAL A 9 15.64 -8.79 12.08
N ALA A 10 14.84 -8.66 11.03
CA ALA A 10 13.49 -9.22 10.99
C ALA A 10 13.51 -10.75 11.04
N GLU A 11 14.45 -11.40 10.35
CA GLU A 11 14.62 -12.85 10.38
C GLU A 11 15.03 -13.35 11.78
N ALA A 12 15.91 -12.63 12.44
CA ALA A 12 16.34 -12.96 13.80
C ALA A 12 15.25 -12.75 14.87
N ALA A 13 14.41 -11.73 14.68
CA ALA A 13 13.37 -11.33 15.63
C ALA A 13 12.04 -12.05 15.44
N ARG A 14 11.82 -12.72 14.31
CA ARG A 14 10.52 -13.32 14.00
C ARG A 14 10.20 -14.50 14.92
N THR A 15 8.94 -14.57 15.33
CA THR A 15 8.39 -15.66 16.16
C THR A 15 7.59 -16.67 15.34
N GLY A 16 7.56 -16.54 14.02
CA GLY A 16 6.85 -17.43 13.08
C GLY A 16 6.06 -16.67 12.02
N GLY A 17 5.44 -17.40 11.09
CA GLY A 17 4.62 -16.87 10.02
C GLY A 17 5.39 -16.23 8.85
N PRO A 18 4.75 -16.09 7.67
CA PRO A 18 5.31 -15.35 6.56
C PRO A 18 5.32 -13.85 6.86
N TRP A 19 6.31 -13.14 6.33
CA TRP A 19 6.38 -11.69 6.36
C TRP A 19 6.89 -11.16 5.02
N ALA A 20 6.44 -9.97 4.69
CA ALA A 20 6.84 -9.27 3.49
C ALA A 20 7.06 -7.79 3.79
N TYR A 21 7.67 -7.07 2.87
CA TYR A 21 7.84 -5.62 2.95
C TYR A 21 7.67 -4.99 1.58
N SER A 22 7.28 -3.73 1.56
CA SER A 22 7.30 -2.85 0.40
C SER A 22 8.57 -2.01 0.42
N LEU A 23 8.96 -1.56 -0.77
CA LEU A 23 10.06 -0.61 -0.94
C LEU A 23 9.48 0.69 -1.49
N ASP A 24 9.23 1.65 -0.62
CA ASP A 24 8.82 2.98 -1.04
C ASP A 24 10.04 3.86 -1.30
N PHE A 25 10.15 4.34 -2.52
CA PHE A 25 11.24 5.22 -2.94
C PHE A 25 10.90 6.70 -2.81
N ASN A 26 9.62 7.04 -2.62
CA ASN A 26 9.18 8.44 -2.53
C ASN A 26 9.83 9.31 -3.61
N GLU A 27 9.76 8.85 -4.87
CA GLU A 27 10.30 9.57 -6.04
C GLU A 27 11.83 9.74 -6.08
N LYS A 28 12.59 9.00 -5.26
CA LYS A 28 14.04 9.21 -5.10
C LYS A 28 14.90 8.35 -6.01
N CYS A 29 14.31 7.41 -6.75
CA CYS A 29 15.04 6.63 -7.74
C CYS A 29 15.28 7.47 -8.99
N PRO A 30 16.50 7.57 -9.50
CA PRO A 30 16.79 8.43 -10.66
C PRO A 30 16.11 7.92 -11.94
N ASP A 31 16.03 6.60 -12.13
CA ASP A 31 15.44 5.96 -13.30
C ASP A 31 15.16 4.47 -13.08
N GLU A 32 14.52 3.82 -14.07
CA GLU A 32 14.25 2.39 -14.05
C GLU A 32 15.52 1.53 -13.96
N SER A 33 16.61 1.94 -14.62
CA SER A 33 17.87 1.16 -14.66
C SER A 33 18.47 1.02 -13.27
N ALA A 34 18.46 2.09 -12.49
CA ALA A 34 18.92 2.08 -11.10
C ALA A 34 18.04 1.17 -10.22
N LEU A 35 16.72 1.17 -10.44
CA LEU A 35 15.79 0.27 -9.74
C LEU A 35 16.06 -1.20 -10.09
N VAL A 36 16.20 -1.51 -11.39
CA VAL A 36 16.51 -2.87 -11.86
C VAL A 36 17.83 -3.36 -11.28
N GLU A 37 18.86 -2.51 -11.30
CA GLU A 37 20.16 -2.84 -10.72
C GLU A 37 20.07 -3.13 -9.21
N LEU A 38 19.32 -2.31 -8.48
CA LEU A 38 19.09 -2.51 -7.04
C LEU A 38 18.40 -3.86 -6.77
N LEU A 39 17.32 -4.17 -7.49
CA LEU A 39 16.56 -5.41 -7.31
C LEU A 39 17.41 -6.64 -7.67
N ARG A 40 18.19 -6.58 -8.75
CA ARG A 40 19.12 -7.66 -9.13
C ARG A 40 20.19 -7.87 -8.08
N LYS A 41 20.86 -6.80 -7.63
CA LYS A 41 21.86 -6.88 -6.55
C LYS A 41 21.29 -7.40 -5.24
N LEU A 42 20.02 -7.07 -4.94
CA LEU A 42 19.33 -7.62 -3.79
C LEU A 42 19.15 -9.14 -3.95
N GLY A 43 18.71 -9.59 -5.11
CA GLY A 43 18.52 -11.01 -5.41
C GLY A 43 19.84 -11.81 -5.41
N GLU A 44 20.91 -11.24 -5.93
CA GLU A 44 22.25 -11.85 -5.90
C GLU A 44 22.79 -12.03 -4.47
N LYS A 45 22.54 -11.04 -3.61
CA LYS A 45 23.01 -11.07 -2.21
C LYS A 45 22.10 -11.87 -1.29
N SER A 46 20.81 -11.84 -1.52
CA SER A 46 19.80 -12.54 -0.73
C SER A 46 18.53 -12.77 -1.54
N PRO A 47 18.42 -13.93 -2.22
CA PRO A 47 17.19 -14.31 -2.92
C PRO A 47 15.95 -14.24 -2.02
N ALA A 48 16.09 -14.68 -0.76
CA ALA A 48 15.00 -14.63 0.22
C ALA A 48 14.56 -13.20 0.54
N ALA A 49 15.49 -12.24 0.63
CA ALA A 49 15.14 -10.84 0.85
C ALA A 49 14.40 -10.25 -0.37
N LEU A 50 14.83 -10.59 -1.59
CA LEU A 50 14.12 -10.18 -2.81
C LEU A 50 12.73 -10.82 -2.87
N GLU A 51 12.58 -12.10 -2.53
CA GLU A 51 11.29 -12.80 -2.54
C GLU A 51 10.29 -12.10 -1.63
N ARG A 52 10.73 -11.63 -0.46
CA ARG A 52 9.89 -10.91 0.53
C ARG A 52 9.49 -9.50 0.12
N VAL A 53 10.12 -8.90 -0.89
CA VAL A 53 9.64 -7.63 -1.47
C VAL A 53 8.33 -7.91 -2.17
N GLN A 54 7.23 -7.38 -1.62
CA GLN A 54 5.90 -7.55 -2.17
C GLN A 54 5.68 -6.63 -3.37
N TYR A 55 6.12 -5.38 -3.27
CA TYR A 55 6.08 -4.38 -4.35
C TYR A 55 7.11 -3.27 -4.12
N VAL A 56 7.34 -2.52 -5.18
CA VAL A 56 8.10 -1.26 -5.18
C VAL A 56 7.12 -0.12 -5.41
N GLU A 57 7.21 0.94 -4.60
CA GLU A 57 6.29 2.06 -4.66
C GLU A 57 6.97 3.32 -5.15
N GLN A 58 6.28 4.05 -6.02
CA GLN A 58 6.61 5.35 -6.60
C GLN A 58 8.13 5.59 -6.74
N PRO A 59 8.82 4.79 -7.58
CA PRO A 59 10.27 4.89 -7.67
C PRO A 59 10.74 6.23 -8.20
N THR A 60 10.10 6.74 -9.26
CA THR A 60 10.51 7.97 -9.96
C THR A 60 9.52 9.11 -9.75
N ALA A 61 9.86 10.27 -10.28
CA ALA A 61 9.07 11.50 -10.16
C ALA A 61 7.58 11.29 -10.48
N ARG A 62 6.72 11.93 -9.71
CA ARG A 62 5.24 11.80 -9.82
C ARG A 62 4.65 12.40 -11.09
N ASP A 63 5.32 13.33 -11.73
CA ASP A 63 4.90 13.90 -13.03
C ASP A 63 5.25 12.93 -14.15
N LEU A 64 4.39 11.92 -14.34
CA LEU A 64 4.58 10.90 -15.37
C LEU A 64 4.53 11.51 -16.77
N ALA A 65 3.63 12.46 -17.02
CA ALA A 65 3.48 13.09 -18.31
C ALA A 65 4.70 13.95 -18.71
N GLY A 66 5.32 14.60 -17.74
CA GLY A 66 6.56 15.35 -17.92
C GLY A 66 7.81 14.48 -18.11
N HIS A 67 7.71 13.18 -17.79
CA HIS A 67 8.83 12.23 -17.85
C HIS A 67 8.49 10.95 -18.65
N PRO A 68 8.04 11.03 -19.91
CA PRO A 68 7.51 9.88 -20.64
C PRO A 68 8.55 8.77 -20.90
N HIS A 69 9.83 9.05 -20.72
CA HIS A 69 10.94 8.09 -20.85
C HIS A 69 11.20 7.29 -19.58
N GLN A 70 10.62 7.68 -18.44
CA GLN A 70 10.80 6.99 -17.16
C GLN A 70 9.79 5.83 -17.01
N THR A 71 9.90 4.82 -17.88
CA THR A 71 9.04 3.64 -17.86
C THR A 71 9.47 2.64 -16.80
N MET A 72 8.59 1.64 -16.49
CA MET A 72 8.82 0.62 -15.47
C MET A 72 8.70 -0.81 -16.01
N HIS A 73 8.76 -1.00 -17.32
CA HIS A 73 8.57 -2.30 -17.96
C HIS A 73 9.59 -3.37 -17.56
N ALA A 74 10.84 -2.97 -17.34
CA ALA A 74 11.90 -3.91 -16.97
C ALA A 74 11.85 -4.22 -15.46
N ALA A 75 11.61 -3.23 -14.62
CA ALA A 75 11.48 -3.38 -13.18
C ALA A 75 10.26 -4.24 -12.81
N ALA A 76 9.13 -4.03 -13.51
CA ALA A 76 7.89 -4.75 -13.29
C ALA A 76 7.98 -6.26 -13.58
N LYS A 77 8.97 -6.71 -14.34
CA LYS A 77 9.28 -8.14 -14.53
C LYS A 77 9.93 -8.78 -13.31
N LEU A 78 10.51 -7.97 -12.42
CA LEU A 78 11.18 -8.44 -11.22
C LEU A 78 10.25 -8.39 -10.01
N LYS A 79 9.54 -7.27 -9.84
CA LYS A 79 8.56 -7.04 -8.75
C LYS A 79 7.45 -6.11 -9.23
N PRO A 80 6.23 -6.21 -8.70
CA PRO A 80 5.19 -5.22 -8.97
C PRO A 80 5.68 -3.80 -8.67
N VAL A 81 5.43 -2.88 -9.59
CA VAL A 81 5.73 -1.45 -9.41
C VAL A 81 4.42 -0.69 -9.29
N VAL A 82 4.25 -0.01 -8.17
CA VAL A 82 3.00 0.62 -7.73
C VAL A 82 3.12 2.13 -7.83
N ILE A 83 2.12 2.77 -8.43
CA ILE A 83 1.99 4.23 -8.35
C ILE A 83 1.28 4.64 -7.07
N ASP A 84 1.72 5.76 -6.48
CA ASP A 84 1.09 6.41 -5.34
C ASP A 84 0.88 7.89 -5.59
N GLU A 85 1.92 8.71 -5.52
CA GLU A 85 1.82 10.15 -5.72
C GLU A 85 1.32 10.52 -7.12
N SER A 86 1.61 9.68 -8.11
CA SER A 86 1.15 9.87 -9.50
C SER A 86 -0.33 9.48 -9.70
N LEU A 87 -0.96 8.76 -8.75
CA LEU A 87 -2.35 8.32 -8.88
C LEU A 87 -3.31 9.44 -8.49
N LEU A 88 -3.76 10.20 -9.47
CA LEU A 88 -4.68 11.33 -9.29
C LEU A 88 -6.10 10.99 -9.75
N ASP A 89 -6.23 10.32 -10.89
CA ASP A 89 -7.48 10.02 -11.58
C ASP A 89 -7.33 8.81 -12.51
N LEU A 90 -8.35 8.53 -13.32
CA LEU A 90 -8.34 7.42 -14.27
C LEU A 90 -7.30 7.62 -15.39
N GLU A 91 -7.06 8.84 -15.82
CA GLU A 91 -6.10 9.13 -16.91
C GLU A 91 -4.66 8.89 -16.40
N SER A 92 -4.34 9.30 -15.18
CA SER A 92 -3.05 8.99 -14.55
C SER A 92 -2.86 7.47 -14.32
N LEU A 93 -3.93 6.74 -14.00
CA LEU A 93 -3.88 5.28 -13.88
C LEU A 93 -3.59 4.61 -15.24
N LYS A 94 -4.23 5.07 -16.31
CA LYS A 94 -4.00 4.58 -17.67
C LYS A 94 -2.57 4.86 -18.12
N LEU A 95 -2.12 6.11 -17.96
CA LEU A 95 -0.76 6.53 -18.30
C LEU A 95 0.29 5.68 -17.55
N ALA A 96 0.12 5.51 -16.25
CA ALA A 96 1.03 4.68 -15.46
C ALA A 96 1.10 3.24 -16.00
N ARG A 97 -0.05 2.65 -16.33
CA ARG A 97 -0.10 1.30 -16.94
C ARG A 97 0.64 1.26 -18.29
N GLU A 98 0.49 2.25 -19.14
CA GLU A 98 1.21 2.37 -20.41
C GLU A 98 2.72 2.50 -20.18
N MET A 99 3.13 3.18 -19.12
CA MET A 99 4.53 3.32 -18.72
C MET A 99 5.09 2.10 -17.97
N GLY A 100 4.30 1.01 -17.82
CA GLY A 100 4.77 -0.25 -17.26
C GLY A 100 4.58 -0.40 -15.76
N TYR A 101 3.89 0.51 -15.09
CA TYR A 101 3.47 0.27 -13.71
C TYR A 101 2.43 -0.86 -13.65
N THR A 102 2.55 -1.72 -12.66
CA THR A 102 1.73 -2.93 -12.52
C THR A 102 0.87 -2.93 -11.27
N GLY A 103 0.82 -1.82 -10.55
CA GLY A 103 0.00 -1.69 -9.35
C GLY A 103 -0.34 -0.25 -9.00
N ALA A 104 -1.26 -0.10 -8.05
CA ALA A 104 -1.72 1.18 -7.55
C ALA A 104 -1.96 1.15 -6.03
N ALA A 105 -1.58 2.23 -5.35
CA ALA A 105 -1.83 2.48 -3.93
C ALA A 105 -3.07 3.37 -3.78
N PHE A 106 -4.07 2.86 -3.06
CA PHE A 106 -5.34 3.54 -2.86
C PHE A 106 -5.37 4.21 -1.49
N LYS A 107 -5.82 5.47 -1.44
CA LYS A 107 -5.89 6.27 -0.23
C LYS A 107 -7.29 6.87 -0.05
N ALA A 108 -7.92 6.60 1.08
CA ALA A 108 -9.24 7.17 1.42
C ALA A 108 -9.25 8.70 1.36
N CYS A 109 -8.15 9.34 1.73
CA CYS A 109 -8.01 10.81 1.74
C CYS A 109 -8.05 11.46 0.35
N LYS A 110 -7.83 10.68 -0.74
CA LYS A 110 -8.01 11.16 -2.12
C LYS A 110 -9.49 11.14 -2.57
N GLY A 111 -10.41 10.76 -1.70
CA GLY A 111 -11.84 10.64 -1.96
C GLY A 111 -12.31 9.20 -2.09
N GLN A 112 -13.29 8.79 -1.27
CA GLN A 112 -13.78 7.42 -1.23
C GLN A 112 -14.33 6.95 -2.58
N THR A 113 -15.21 7.73 -3.21
CA THR A 113 -15.84 7.37 -4.49
C THR A 113 -14.78 7.22 -5.58
N GLN A 114 -13.86 8.17 -5.69
CA GLN A 114 -12.78 8.12 -6.66
C GLN A 114 -11.89 6.89 -6.42
N THR A 115 -11.54 6.62 -5.17
CA THR A 115 -10.74 5.45 -4.79
C THR A 115 -11.41 4.14 -5.22
N LEU A 116 -12.72 3.98 -4.99
CA LEU A 116 -13.47 2.79 -5.40
C LEU A 116 -13.53 2.64 -6.92
N LEU A 117 -13.74 3.73 -7.66
CA LEU A 117 -13.75 3.71 -9.13
C LEU A 117 -12.37 3.35 -9.70
N LEU A 118 -11.30 3.91 -9.14
CA LEU A 118 -9.92 3.59 -9.54
C LEU A 118 -9.56 2.15 -9.19
N ALA A 119 -9.99 1.65 -8.03
CA ALA A 119 -9.77 0.27 -7.63
C ALA A 119 -10.51 -0.72 -8.56
N ALA A 120 -11.74 -0.39 -8.98
CA ALA A 120 -12.48 -1.18 -9.97
C ALA A 120 -11.76 -1.19 -11.33
N ALA A 121 -11.26 -0.05 -11.80
CA ALA A 121 -10.47 0.03 -13.03
C ALA A 121 -9.18 -0.78 -12.91
N ALA A 122 -8.45 -0.67 -11.78
CA ALA A 122 -7.25 -1.44 -11.51
C ALA A 122 -7.53 -2.95 -11.50
N GLN A 123 -8.68 -3.37 -10.98
CA GLN A 123 -9.11 -4.76 -11.03
C GLN A 123 -9.33 -5.25 -12.47
N VAL A 124 -10.01 -4.47 -13.29
CA VAL A 124 -10.22 -4.79 -14.72
C VAL A 124 -8.89 -4.89 -15.46
N TYR A 125 -7.94 -4.03 -15.12
CA TYR A 125 -6.60 -4.04 -15.74
C TYR A 125 -5.66 -5.10 -15.15
N GLY A 126 -6.08 -5.86 -14.15
CA GLY A 126 -5.24 -6.88 -13.51
C GLY A 126 -4.08 -6.31 -12.69
N LEU A 127 -4.19 -5.07 -12.21
CA LEU A 127 -3.13 -4.40 -11.45
C LEU A 127 -3.09 -4.91 -9.99
N PHE A 128 -1.89 -4.95 -9.42
CA PHE A 128 -1.67 -5.12 -7.99
C PHE A 128 -2.34 -3.98 -7.22
N ARG A 129 -2.95 -4.27 -6.09
CA ARG A 129 -3.70 -3.31 -5.27
C ARG A 129 -3.23 -3.34 -3.83
N CYS A 130 -2.91 -2.17 -3.29
CA CYS A 130 -2.71 -1.95 -1.87
C CYS A 130 -3.47 -0.70 -1.42
N VAL A 131 -3.70 -0.59 -0.12
CA VAL A 131 -4.32 0.58 0.50
C VAL A 131 -3.35 1.21 1.48
N GLN A 132 -3.40 2.53 1.63
CA GLN A 132 -2.54 3.26 2.56
C GLN A 132 -3.35 4.25 3.39
N ASP A 133 -3.00 4.39 4.68
CA ASP A 133 -3.68 5.27 5.62
C ASP A 133 -3.16 6.71 5.60
N LEU A 134 -2.02 6.96 4.94
CA LEU A 134 -1.31 8.25 4.91
C LEU A 134 -1.05 8.79 6.33
N THR A 135 -0.80 7.94 7.31
CA THR A 135 -0.60 8.30 8.72
C THR A 135 -1.80 9.06 9.34
N CYS A 136 -2.98 8.94 8.75
CA CYS A 136 -4.20 9.57 9.23
C CYS A 136 -4.87 8.71 10.32
N PRO A 137 -5.06 9.24 11.56
CA PRO A 137 -5.55 8.47 12.70
C PRO A 137 -7.09 8.40 12.76
N GLY A 138 -7.59 7.64 13.72
CA GLY A 138 -8.99 7.62 14.11
C GLY A 138 -9.92 7.21 12.97
N ALA A 139 -10.92 8.00 12.69
CA ALA A 139 -11.92 7.75 11.63
C ALA A 139 -11.28 7.55 10.25
N SER A 140 -10.17 8.24 9.96
CA SER A 140 -9.48 8.10 8.67
C SER A 140 -8.81 6.73 8.53
N LEU A 141 -8.22 6.19 9.61
CA LEU A 141 -7.69 4.83 9.60
C LEU A 141 -8.81 3.80 9.44
N VAL A 142 -9.95 3.99 10.13
CA VAL A 142 -11.13 3.12 9.97
C VAL A 142 -11.61 3.13 8.52
N GLN A 143 -11.68 4.30 7.89
CA GLN A 143 -12.08 4.44 6.49
C GLN A 143 -11.11 3.74 5.54
N SER A 144 -9.80 3.86 5.78
CA SER A 144 -8.78 3.16 4.98
C SER A 144 -8.87 1.63 5.17
N ALA A 145 -9.08 1.17 6.40
CA ALA A 145 -9.29 -0.25 6.69
C ALA A 145 -10.57 -0.79 6.03
N ALA A 146 -11.66 0.02 6.02
CA ALA A 146 -12.90 -0.33 5.36
C ALA A 146 -12.73 -0.46 3.85
N LEU A 147 -12.00 0.45 3.20
CA LEU A 147 -11.64 0.31 1.79
C LEU A 147 -10.83 -0.96 1.54
N ALA A 148 -9.81 -1.23 2.35
CA ALA A 148 -8.98 -2.42 2.22
C ALA A 148 -9.79 -3.72 2.37
N ALA A 149 -10.78 -3.73 3.27
CA ALA A 149 -11.65 -4.88 3.50
C ALA A 149 -12.63 -5.15 2.33
N HIS A 150 -13.03 -4.10 1.59
CA HIS A 150 -14.08 -4.21 0.57
C HIS A 150 -13.57 -4.14 -0.88
N ILE A 151 -12.36 -3.65 -1.11
CA ILE A 151 -11.73 -3.70 -2.44
C ILE A 151 -11.21 -5.12 -2.70
N PRO A 152 -11.72 -5.85 -3.69
CA PRO A 152 -11.29 -7.22 -3.95
C PRO A 152 -9.80 -7.31 -4.28
N GLY A 153 -9.10 -8.29 -3.70
CA GLY A 153 -7.71 -8.59 -4.02
C GLY A 153 -6.70 -7.55 -3.56
N VAL A 154 -7.04 -6.74 -2.55
CA VAL A 154 -6.05 -5.92 -1.84
C VAL A 154 -5.05 -6.83 -1.14
N ALA A 155 -3.77 -6.65 -1.45
CA ALA A 155 -2.70 -7.49 -0.92
C ALA A 155 -2.24 -7.07 0.49
N ALA A 156 -2.29 -5.77 0.78
CA ALA A 156 -1.88 -5.21 2.06
C ALA A 156 -2.49 -3.83 2.30
N ILE A 157 -2.52 -3.43 3.56
CA ILE A 157 -2.78 -2.05 3.98
C ILE A 157 -1.56 -1.52 4.74
N GLU A 158 -1.11 -0.33 4.38
CA GLU A 158 -0.23 0.45 5.23
C GLU A 158 -1.06 1.15 6.31
N ALA A 159 -0.90 0.73 7.57
CA ALA A 159 -1.66 1.23 8.72
C ALA A 159 -0.71 1.77 9.79
N ASN A 160 0.04 2.82 9.44
CA ASN A 160 1.13 3.33 10.25
C ASN A 160 0.71 4.46 11.22
N ALA A 161 -0.50 5.00 11.11
CA ALA A 161 -1.03 6.02 12.03
C ALA A 161 -0.94 5.59 13.52
N ARG A 162 -1.07 4.29 13.80
CA ARG A 162 -0.94 3.74 15.16
C ARG A 162 0.47 3.91 15.73
N GLN A 163 1.49 3.92 14.88
CA GLN A 163 2.89 4.02 15.27
C GLN A 163 3.31 5.49 15.45
N TYR A 164 2.89 6.35 14.53
CA TYR A 164 3.38 7.73 14.46
C TYR A 164 2.51 8.72 15.24
N VAL A 165 1.21 8.44 15.40
CA VAL A 165 0.27 9.32 16.12
C VAL A 165 -0.63 8.53 17.10
N PRO A 166 -0.04 7.76 18.03
CA PRO A 166 -0.80 6.85 18.89
C PRO A 166 -1.86 7.57 19.74
N ALA A 167 -1.56 8.74 20.27
CA ALA A 167 -2.49 9.51 21.10
C ALA A 167 -3.77 9.93 20.34
N ALA A 168 -3.68 10.17 19.03
CA ALA A 168 -4.83 10.53 18.22
C ALA A 168 -5.76 9.32 17.93
N ASN A 169 -5.35 8.12 18.32
CA ASN A 169 -6.12 6.89 18.20
C ASN A 169 -6.77 6.45 19.52
N GLU A 170 -6.59 7.21 20.61
CA GLU A 170 -7.20 6.88 21.91
C GLU A 170 -8.73 6.80 21.82
N GLY A 171 -9.29 5.77 22.45
CA GLY A 171 -10.74 5.52 22.46
C GLY A 171 -11.31 4.87 21.18
N TRP A 172 -10.56 4.82 20.08
CA TRP A 172 -11.05 4.22 18.83
C TRP A 172 -11.14 2.70 18.89
N ASP A 173 -10.26 2.03 19.64
CA ASP A 173 -10.31 0.56 19.79
C ASP A 173 -11.58 0.10 20.52
N ALA A 174 -12.17 0.95 21.39
CA ALA A 174 -13.44 0.67 22.04
C ALA A 174 -14.62 0.68 21.04
N ARG A 175 -14.55 1.52 20.00
CA ARG A 175 -15.56 1.63 18.94
C ARG A 175 -15.39 0.57 17.84
N PHE A 176 -14.15 0.20 17.57
CA PHE A 176 -13.76 -0.78 16.54
C PHE A 176 -12.78 -1.79 17.14
N PRO A 177 -13.28 -2.73 17.98
CA PRO A 177 -12.45 -3.65 18.74
C PRO A 177 -11.46 -4.42 17.87
N GLY A 178 -10.17 -4.32 18.19
CA GLY A 178 -9.09 -5.00 17.51
C GLY A 178 -8.59 -4.33 16.22
N LEU A 179 -9.30 -3.35 15.67
CA LEU A 179 -8.86 -2.66 14.44
C LEU A 179 -7.55 -1.89 14.65
N PHE A 180 -7.39 -1.32 15.84
CA PHE A 180 -6.19 -0.57 16.23
C PHE A 180 -5.12 -1.45 16.87
N THR A 181 -5.39 -2.75 17.05
CA THR A 181 -4.48 -3.72 17.65
C THR A 181 -4.08 -4.77 16.61
N ILE A 182 -2.96 -4.54 15.92
CA ILE A 182 -2.45 -5.49 14.92
C ILE A 182 -1.72 -6.63 15.61
N ARG A 183 -2.06 -7.85 15.23
CA ARG A 183 -1.40 -9.06 15.70
C ARG A 183 -0.85 -9.87 14.54
N ASN A 184 0.43 -10.23 14.61
CA ASN A 184 1.11 -11.01 13.57
C ASN A 184 0.99 -10.37 12.17
N GLY A 185 1.02 -9.03 12.08
CA GLY A 185 0.86 -8.30 10.84
C GLY A 185 -0.57 -8.28 10.27
N ILE A 186 -1.57 -8.74 11.02
CA ILE A 186 -2.96 -8.80 10.58
C ILE A 186 -3.81 -7.77 11.32
N MET A 187 -4.53 -6.96 10.55
CA MET A 187 -5.58 -6.07 11.04
C MET A 187 -6.94 -6.78 10.86
N PRO A 188 -7.65 -7.12 11.96
CA PRO A 188 -8.97 -7.76 11.85
C PRO A 188 -10.01 -6.74 11.36
N THR A 189 -10.67 -7.02 10.24
CA THR A 189 -11.65 -6.13 9.60
C THR A 189 -13.07 -6.71 9.58
N GLY A 190 -13.29 -7.87 10.21
CA GLY A 190 -14.56 -8.58 10.15
C GLY A 190 -15.77 -7.81 10.70
N GLN A 191 -15.55 -6.79 11.55
CA GLN A 191 -16.60 -5.92 12.05
C GLN A 191 -16.96 -4.78 11.06
N LEU A 192 -16.16 -4.53 10.04
CA LEU A 192 -16.41 -3.47 9.05
C LEU A 192 -17.45 -3.95 8.04
N THR A 193 -18.72 -3.98 8.46
CA THR A 193 -19.86 -4.45 7.67
C THR A 193 -21.01 -3.44 7.72
N GLY A 194 -21.88 -3.45 6.70
CA GLY A 194 -23.06 -2.58 6.64
C GLY A 194 -22.83 -1.28 5.87
N VAL A 195 -23.58 -0.24 6.23
CA VAL A 195 -23.52 1.06 5.54
C VAL A 195 -22.18 1.75 5.70
N GLY A 196 -21.79 2.57 4.74
CA GLY A 196 -20.53 3.32 4.77
C GLY A 196 -19.30 2.40 4.79
N LEU A 197 -19.37 1.22 4.16
CA LEU A 197 -18.35 0.16 4.22
C LEU A 197 -18.04 -0.30 5.66
N GLY A 198 -19.00 -0.15 6.59
CA GLY A 198 -18.82 -0.47 7.99
C GLY A 198 -17.91 0.49 8.77
N ALA A 199 -17.55 1.63 8.18
CA ALA A 199 -16.73 2.64 8.84
C ALA A 199 -17.51 3.55 9.81
N THR A 200 -18.82 3.37 9.89
CA THR A 200 -19.70 4.10 10.82
C THR A 200 -19.85 3.29 12.10
N PRO A 201 -19.56 3.83 13.29
CA PRO A 201 -19.83 3.16 14.55
C PRO A 201 -21.31 2.80 14.70
N ALA A 202 -21.57 1.66 15.34
CA ALA A 202 -22.95 1.16 15.55
C ALA A 202 -23.85 2.16 16.31
N ASP A 203 -23.27 3.04 17.11
CA ASP A 203 -23.98 4.01 17.95
C ASP A 203 -24.53 5.23 17.18
N HIS A 204 -24.26 5.31 15.87
CA HIS A 204 -24.77 6.36 14.98
C HIS A 204 -25.86 5.87 14.03
N THR A 205 -26.56 4.78 14.36
CA THR A 205 -27.89 4.53 13.79
C THR A 205 -28.84 5.50 14.46
N GLY A 206 -28.71 6.75 14.01
CA GLY A 206 -29.46 7.88 14.59
C GLY A 206 -30.95 7.79 14.42
N ASP A 207 -31.59 8.32 15.39
CA ASP A 207 -32.96 8.78 15.35
C ASP A 207 -33.21 9.79 14.21
#